data_0fcda879345c1a3ba9d4322c5e7f4d9f
#
_entry.id   0fcda879345c1a3ba9d4322c5e7f4d9f
#
_cell.length_a   1.000
_cell.length_b   1.000
_cell.length_c   1.000
_cell.angle_alpha   90.00
_cell.angle_beta   90.00
_cell.angle_gamma   90.00
#
_symmetry.space_group_name_H-M   'P 1'
#
loop_
_entity.id
_entity.type
_entity.pdbx_description
1 polymer ?
#
loop_
_entity_poly.entity_id
_entity_poly.type
_entity_poly.pdbx_seq_one_letter_code
_entity_poly.pdbx_strand_id
1 'polypeptide(L)' 'MIVMDEELKNFIGKTVSVFVRYGFKKKVEETQSYQGKLISVEKRGILLERKIGDEGNIIVNDFFPWHNIDVIRYRPKQ' A
#
# COMPACT_ATOMS: atom_id res chain seq x y z
N MET A 1 -12.92 -17.39 3.38
CA MET A 1 -12.76 -16.03 3.59
C MET A 1 -11.43 -15.64 4.18
N ILE A 2 -10.94 -14.61 3.74
CA ILE A 2 -9.63 -14.26 4.10
C ILE A 2 -9.59 -13.43 5.34
N VAL A 3 -8.67 -13.75 6.21
CA VAL A 3 -8.51 -13.00 7.40
C VAL A 3 -7.41 -12.01 7.31
N MET A 4 -6.93 -11.82 6.11
CA MET A 4 -5.80 -10.96 5.93
C MET A 4 -6.01 -9.55 6.36
N ASP A 5 -7.20 -9.01 6.12
CA ASP A 5 -7.42 -7.64 6.47
C ASP A 5 -7.42 -7.46 7.98
N GLU A 6 -7.78 -8.50 8.72
CA GLU A 6 -7.74 -8.40 10.15
C GLU A 6 -6.30 -8.29 10.64
N GLU A 7 -5.44 -9.11 10.08
CA GLU A 7 -4.05 -9.04 10.44
C GLU A 7 -3.43 -7.73 10.00
N LEU A 8 -3.83 -7.27 8.85
CA LEU A 8 -3.27 -6.07 8.30
C LEU A 8 -3.59 -4.86 9.16
N LYS A 9 -4.71 -4.91 9.85
CA LYS A 9 -5.08 -3.79 10.71
C LYS A 9 -4.08 -3.56 11.80
N ASN A 10 -3.29 -4.57 12.11
CA ASN A 10 -2.26 -4.41 13.13
C ASN A 10 -1.14 -3.50 12.68
N PHE A 11 -1.10 -3.19 11.40
CA PHE A 11 -0.05 -2.35 10.88
C PHE A 11 -0.51 -0.92 10.63
N ILE A 12 -1.73 -0.59 11.03
CA ILE A 12 -2.21 0.77 10.88
C ILE A 12 -1.32 1.66 11.71
N GLY A 13 -0.87 2.75 11.09
CA GLY A 13 0.06 3.68 11.74
C GLY A 13 1.50 3.39 11.42
N LYS A 14 1.77 2.26 10.78
CA LYS A 14 3.14 1.90 10.47
C LYS A 14 3.40 2.11 8.99
N THR A 15 4.67 2.22 8.66
CA THR A 15 5.07 2.41 7.27
C THR A 15 5.14 1.08 6.58
N VAL A 16 4.45 0.96 5.47
CA VAL A 16 4.43 -0.27 4.70
C VAL A 16 4.74 0.05 3.25
N SER A 17 5.10 -0.97 2.50
CA SER A 17 5.30 -0.86 1.06
C SER A 17 4.21 -1.65 0.38
N VAL A 18 3.54 -1.01 -0.56
CA VAL A 18 2.45 -1.62 -1.30
C VAL A 18 2.91 -1.82 -2.73
N PHE A 19 2.86 -3.06 -3.18
CA PHE A 19 3.23 -3.40 -4.54
C PHE A 19 1.97 -3.63 -5.34
N VAL A 20 1.80 -2.84 -6.40
CA VAL A 20 0.60 -2.92 -7.20
C VAL A 20 0.93 -3.50 -8.55
N ARG A 21 -0.05 -4.13 -9.13
CA ARG A 21 0.08 -4.73 -10.43
C ARG A 21 -0.89 -4.06 -11.38
N TYR A 22 -0.40 -3.71 -12.54
CA TYR A 22 -1.24 -3.11 -13.55
C TYR A 22 -1.68 -4.19 -14.50
N GLY A 23 -2.96 -4.45 -14.51
CA GLY A 23 -3.47 -5.59 -15.23
C GLY A 23 -3.31 -5.54 -16.71
N PHE A 24 -3.15 -4.37 -17.25
CA PHE A 24 -3.04 -4.26 -18.69
C PHE A 24 -1.64 -4.40 -19.21
N LYS A 25 -0.69 -4.51 -18.33
CA LYS A 25 0.68 -4.56 -18.78
C LYS A 25 1.00 -5.88 -19.42
N LYS A 26 1.77 -5.82 -20.44
CA LYS A 26 2.20 -7.02 -21.08
C LYS A 26 3.29 -7.68 -20.30
N LYS A 27 4.08 -6.91 -19.62
CA LYS A 27 5.18 -7.47 -18.86
C LYS A 27 4.74 -7.77 -17.48
N VAL A 28 4.91 -8.99 -17.11
CA VAL A 28 4.48 -9.43 -15.81
C VAL A 28 5.24 -8.78 -14.70
N GLU A 29 6.48 -8.49 -14.95
CA GLU A 29 7.30 -7.96 -13.89
C GLU A 29 7.09 -6.46 -13.69
N GLU A 30 6.20 -5.89 -14.43
CA GLU A 30 5.96 -4.47 -14.24
C GLU A 30 5.07 -4.25 -13.05
N THR A 31 5.69 -4.02 -11.93
CA THR A 31 4.97 -3.65 -10.73
C THR A 31 5.55 -2.36 -10.24
N GLN A 32 4.75 -1.63 -9.51
CA GLN A 32 5.21 -0.42 -8.88
C GLN A 32 5.00 -0.54 -7.40
N SER A 33 5.88 0.07 -6.65
CA SER A 33 5.75 0.05 -5.21
C SER A 33 5.54 1.46 -4.69
N TYR A 34 4.76 1.54 -3.64
CA TYR A 34 4.45 2.79 -3.00
C TYR A 34 4.68 2.61 -1.51
N GLN A 35 5.37 3.53 -0.91
CA GLN A 35 5.67 3.43 0.50
C GLN A 35 4.97 4.54 1.25
N GLY A 36 4.37 4.22 2.37
CA GLY A 36 3.71 5.21 3.17
C GLY A 36 3.16 4.63 4.43
N LYS A 37 2.48 5.48 5.18
CA LYS A 37 1.88 5.07 6.44
C LYS A 37 0.50 4.51 6.17
N LEU A 38 0.24 3.33 6.68
CA LEU A 38 -1.06 2.71 6.52
C LEU A 38 -2.05 3.41 7.44
N ILE A 39 -3.04 4.05 6.83
CA ILE A 39 -4.02 4.82 7.58
C ILE A 39 -5.22 3.97 7.95
N SER A 40 -5.73 3.22 7.00
CA SER A 40 -6.90 2.41 7.26
C SER A 40 -6.94 1.22 6.34
N VAL A 41 -7.61 0.19 6.81
CA VAL A 41 -7.85 -1.02 6.05
C VAL A 41 -9.35 -1.11 5.91
N GLU A 42 -9.82 -1.07 4.68
CA GLU A 42 -11.25 -0.98 4.43
C GLU A 42 -11.71 -2.13 3.57
N LYS A 43 -13.01 -2.22 3.44
CA LYS A 43 -13.59 -3.32 2.71
C LYS A 43 -13.08 -3.40 1.28
N ARG A 44 -12.89 -2.26 0.66
CA ARG A 44 -12.50 -2.23 -0.74
C ARG A 44 -11.02 -2.07 -0.97
N GLY A 45 -10.27 -1.76 0.03
CA GLY A 45 -8.85 -1.55 -0.14
C GLY A 45 -8.23 -0.90 1.07
N ILE A 46 -7.11 -0.26 0.84
CA ILE A 46 -6.40 0.39 1.92
C ILE A 46 -6.13 1.83 1.57
N LEU A 47 -5.93 2.63 2.59
CA LEU A 47 -5.59 4.02 2.44
C LEU A 47 -4.18 4.23 2.97
N LEU A 48 -3.36 4.85 2.16
CA LEU A 48 -1.95 5.05 2.48
C LEU A 48 -1.63 6.53 2.45
N GLU A 49 -0.98 7.01 3.48
CA GLU A 49 -0.53 8.41 3.52
C GLU A 49 0.89 8.47 3.01
N ARG A 50 1.12 9.26 2.00
CA ARG A 50 2.44 9.34 1.38
C ARG A 50 2.92 10.77 1.35
N LYS A 51 4.22 10.91 1.36
CA LYS A 51 4.85 12.22 1.21
C LYS A 51 5.49 12.27 -0.14
N ILE A 52 5.13 13.25 -0.92
CA ILE A 52 5.66 13.39 -2.26
C ILE A 52 6.25 14.78 -2.43
N GLY A 53 6.82 15.00 -3.59
CA GLY A 53 7.46 16.29 -3.85
C GLY A 53 8.94 16.19 -3.60
N ASP A 54 9.65 17.20 -4.01
CA ASP A 54 11.10 17.18 -3.95
C ASP A 54 11.63 17.01 -2.54
N GLU A 55 10.95 17.56 -1.60
CA GLU A 55 11.41 17.46 -0.22
C GLU A 55 10.44 16.72 0.67
N GLY A 56 9.52 16.01 0.06
CA GLY A 56 8.56 15.29 0.85
C GLY A 56 7.62 16.18 1.61
N ASN A 57 7.36 17.37 1.08
CA ASN A 57 6.51 18.33 1.76
C ASN A 57 5.04 18.15 1.52
N ILE A 58 4.69 17.40 0.49
CA ILE A 58 3.30 17.27 0.11
C ILE A 58 2.79 15.94 0.61
N ILE A 59 1.74 15.99 1.38
CA ILE A 59 1.14 14.79 1.94
C ILE A 59 -0.11 14.46 1.17
N VAL A 60 -0.19 13.24 0.67
CA VAL A 60 -1.35 12.79 -0.07
C VAL A 60 -1.82 11.48 0.52
N ASN A 61 -3.07 11.21 0.32
CA ASN A 61 -3.65 9.93 0.73
C ASN A 61 -4.07 9.19 -0.52
N ASP A 62 -3.48 8.02 -0.71
CA ASP A 62 -3.77 7.21 -1.88
C ASP A 62 -4.57 6.00 -1.46
N PHE A 63 -5.59 5.70 -2.22
CA PHE A 63 -6.41 4.53 -1.98
C PHE A 63 -6.03 3.44 -2.96
N PHE A 64 -5.80 2.25 -2.42
CA PHE A 64 -5.41 1.11 -3.25
C PHE A 64 -6.47 0.03 -3.13
N PRO A 65 -7.21 -0.22 -4.20
CA PRO A 65 -8.22 -1.29 -4.16
C PRO A 65 -7.53 -2.65 -4.04
N TRP A 66 -8.19 -3.57 -3.38
CA TRP A 66 -7.59 -4.87 -3.14
C TRP A 66 -7.15 -5.56 -4.42
N HIS A 67 -7.94 -5.46 -5.47
CA HIS A 67 -7.59 -6.22 -6.68
C HIS A 67 -6.37 -5.67 -7.39
N ASN A 68 -5.92 -4.49 -7.04
CA ASN A 68 -4.70 -3.94 -7.62
C ASN A 68 -3.48 -4.21 -6.78
N ILE A 69 -3.66 -4.75 -5.61
CA ILE A 69 -2.54 -4.95 -4.70
C ILE A 69 -2.00 -6.35 -4.88
N ASP A 70 -0.70 -6.42 -5.11
CA ASP A 70 -0.04 -7.70 -5.24
C ASP A 70 0.51 -8.14 -3.90
N VAL A 71 1.23 -7.25 -3.24
CA VAL A 71 1.88 -7.57 -1.98
C VAL A 71 1.90 -6.31 -1.11
N ILE A 72 1.71 -6.49 0.17
CA ILE A 72 1.94 -5.44 1.14
C ILE A 72 3.04 -5.93 2.05
N ARG A 73 4.09 -5.16 2.14
CA ARG A 73 5.26 -5.57 2.91
C ARG A 73 5.49 -4.61 4.06
N TYR A 74 5.64 -5.17 5.23
CA TYR A 74 6.00 -4.41 6.40
C TYR A 74 7.42 -4.80 6.79
N ARG A 75 8.27 -3.81 6.90
CA ARG A 75 9.66 -4.07 7.25
C ARG A 75 9.91 -3.46 8.61
N PRO A 76 10.04 -4.28 9.62
CA PRO A 76 10.27 -3.75 10.95
C PRO A 76 11.57 -2.98 10.97
N LYS A 77 11.62 -1.98 11.82
CA LYS A 77 12.79 -1.19 11.94
C LYS A 77 13.92 -2.00 12.52
N GLN A 78 15.07 -1.80 12.00
CA GLN A 78 16.24 -2.54 12.47
C GLN A 78 16.77 -1.94 13.74
#